data_eb0816c44560555fcd8179062b1a35d8
#
_entry.id   eb0816c44560555fcd8179062b1a35d8
#
_cell.length_a   1.000
_cell.length_b   1.000
_cell.length_c   1.000
_cell.angle_alpha   90.00
_cell.angle_beta   90.00
_cell.angle_gamma   90.00
#
_symmetry.space_group_name_H-M   'P 1'
#
loop_
_entity.id
_entity.type
_entity.pdbx_description
1 polymer ?
#
loop_
_entity_poly.entity_id
_entity_poly.type
_entity_poly.pdbx_seq_one_letter_code
_entity_poly.pdbx_strand_id
1 'polypeptide(L)'
;VWENPKTIAAGMRVPSAIGDYLILDAIYESGGSAITVTDDEMIEFIKKTISLEGLFLCPEGAATVCASKKLLDLGLINKKDSILLLNTGSGFKYMEVV
;
A
#
# COMPACT_ATOMS: atom_id res chain seq x y z
N VAL A 1 -3.50 13.13 15.39
CA VAL A 1 -2.03 13.06 15.26
C VAL A 1 -1.53 11.74 15.82
N TRP A 2 -0.80 10.99 15.04
CA TRP A 2 -0.20 9.73 15.46
C TRP A 2 1.18 9.99 16.07
N GLU A 3 1.37 9.64 17.31
CA GLU A 3 2.67 9.78 17.98
C GLU A 3 3.61 8.63 17.60
N ASN A 4 4.86 8.97 17.30
CA ASN A 4 5.91 8.01 16.97
C ASN A 4 5.53 7.01 15.87
N PRO A 5 5.18 7.47 14.67
CA PRO A 5 4.85 6.56 13.57
C PRO A 5 6.05 5.69 13.22
N LYS A 6 5.83 4.38 13.11
CA LYS A 6 6.87 3.39 12.80
C LYS A 6 6.40 2.48 11.70
N THR A 7 7.19 2.41 10.63
CA THR A 7 6.99 1.47 9.53
C THR A 7 8.23 1.46 8.65
N ILE A 8 8.45 0.37 7.93
CA ILE A 8 9.51 0.28 6.92
C ILE A 8 9.20 1.19 5.72
N ALA A 9 7.94 1.53 5.50
CA ALA A 9 7.50 2.43 4.43
C ALA A 9 7.73 3.88 4.87
N ALA A 10 8.91 4.42 4.60
CA ALA A 10 9.29 5.75 5.06
C ALA A 10 8.30 6.85 4.65
N GLY A 11 7.70 6.73 3.46
CA GLY A 11 6.71 7.68 2.97
C GLY A 11 5.40 7.68 3.77
N MET A 12 5.15 6.66 4.57
CA MET A 12 3.97 6.55 5.42
C MET A 12 4.22 6.96 6.88
N ARG A 13 5.46 7.33 7.22
CA ARG A 13 5.83 7.74 8.58
C ARG A 13 5.45 9.18 8.84
N VAL A 14 4.17 9.48 8.79
CA VAL A 14 3.66 10.83 9.01
C VAL A 14 2.69 10.84 10.19
N PRO A 15 2.93 11.70 11.20
CA PRO A 15 2.02 11.81 12.36
C PRO A 15 0.65 12.36 11.97
N SER A 16 0.61 13.21 10.93
CA SER A 16 -0.62 13.82 10.45
C SER A 16 -0.48 14.14 8.97
N ALA A 17 -1.42 13.67 8.16
CA ALA A 17 -1.43 13.93 6.73
C ALA A 17 -2.04 15.30 6.45
N ILE A 18 -1.31 16.17 5.74
CA ILE A 18 -1.80 17.52 5.39
C ILE A 18 -3.06 17.45 4.54
N GLY A 19 -3.12 16.48 3.61
CA GLY A 19 -4.25 16.31 2.70
C GLY A 19 -5.32 15.35 3.19
N ASP A 20 -5.40 15.05 4.49
CA ASP A 20 -6.30 14.03 5.03
C ASP A 20 -7.77 14.27 4.69
N TYR A 21 -8.24 15.51 4.75
CA TYR A 21 -9.61 15.87 4.41
C TYR A 21 -9.94 15.61 2.94
N LEU A 22 -8.98 15.82 2.03
CA LEU A 22 -9.15 15.53 0.60
C LEU A 22 -9.21 14.02 0.36
N ILE A 23 -8.40 13.26 1.08
CA ILE A 23 -8.41 11.79 1.01
C ILE A 23 -9.74 11.24 1.49
N LEU A 24 -10.24 11.73 2.61
CA LEU A 24 -11.54 11.32 3.15
C LEU A 24 -12.67 11.66 2.19
N ASP A 25 -12.67 12.87 1.63
CA ASP A 25 -13.67 13.27 0.65
C ASP A 25 -13.64 12.35 -0.58
N ALA A 26 -12.46 12.03 -1.10
CA ALA A 26 -12.30 11.13 -2.24
C ALA A 26 -12.87 9.74 -1.95
N ILE A 27 -12.61 9.20 -0.74
CA ILE A 27 -13.13 7.89 -0.34
C ILE A 27 -14.65 7.92 -0.26
N TYR A 28 -15.23 8.93 0.39
CA TYR A 28 -16.68 9.04 0.55
C TYR A 28 -17.39 9.25 -0.79
N GLU A 29 -16.89 10.16 -1.63
CA GLU A 29 -17.51 10.46 -2.92
C GLU A 29 -17.44 9.29 -3.90
N SER A 30 -16.35 8.54 -3.89
CA SER A 30 -16.16 7.40 -4.79
C SER A 30 -16.84 6.12 -4.32
N GLY A 31 -17.30 6.08 -3.07
CA GLY A 31 -17.74 4.83 -2.44
C GLY A 31 -16.58 3.87 -2.18
N GLY A 32 -15.38 4.38 -2.12
CA GLY A 32 -14.17 3.61 -1.87
C GLY A 32 -14.01 3.21 -0.42
N SER A 33 -12.87 2.62 -0.10
CA SER A 33 -12.55 2.20 1.25
C SER A 33 -11.08 2.40 1.56
N ALA A 34 -10.72 2.18 2.82
CA ALA A 34 -9.34 2.21 3.28
C ALA A 34 -9.04 0.89 3.99
N ILE A 35 -7.78 0.47 3.96
CA ILE A 35 -7.35 -0.76 4.59
C ILE A 35 -5.93 -0.60 5.09
N THR A 36 -5.57 -1.35 6.13
CA THR A 36 -4.22 -1.35 6.69
C THR A 36 -3.42 -2.53 6.22
N VAL A 37 -2.10 -2.34 6.12
CA VAL A 37 -1.12 -3.36 5.75
C VAL A 37 0.03 -3.29 6.75
N THR A 38 0.46 -4.45 7.26
CA THR A 38 1.58 -4.53 8.21
C THR A 38 2.92 -4.49 7.48
N ASP A 39 3.99 -4.17 8.22
CA ASP A 39 5.35 -4.20 7.68
C ASP A 39 5.73 -5.59 7.15
N ASP A 40 5.39 -6.65 7.89
CA ASP A 40 5.67 -8.03 7.47
C ASP A 40 4.96 -8.37 6.16
N GLU A 41 3.72 -7.92 6.01
CA GLU A 41 2.97 -8.08 4.77
C GLU A 41 3.60 -7.33 3.60
N MET A 42 4.10 -6.12 3.84
CA MET A 42 4.81 -5.36 2.81
C MET A 42 6.06 -6.10 2.33
N ILE A 43 6.87 -6.62 3.25
CA ILE A 43 8.07 -7.39 2.92
C ILE A 43 7.70 -8.64 2.11
N GLU A 44 6.67 -9.37 2.54
CA GLU A 44 6.18 -10.55 1.83
C GLU A 44 5.79 -10.21 0.38
N PHE A 45 5.05 -9.14 0.18
CA PHE A 45 4.58 -8.76 -1.15
C PHE A 45 5.66 -8.11 -2.02
N ILE A 46 6.68 -7.49 -1.43
CA ILE A 46 7.90 -7.10 -2.18
C ILE A 46 8.51 -8.36 -2.81
N LYS A 47 8.73 -9.40 -2.01
CA LYS A 47 9.35 -10.64 -2.47
C LYS A 47 8.48 -11.38 -3.48
N LYS A 48 7.18 -11.46 -3.25
CA LYS A 48 6.24 -12.08 -4.17
C LYS A 48 6.22 -11.38 -5.53
N THR A 49 6.21 -10.06 -5.54
CA THR A 49 6.17 -9.28 -6.78
C THR A 49 7.45 -9.44 -7.58
N ILE A 50 8.61 -9.48 -6.92
CA ILE A 50 9.88 -9.79 -7.58
C ILE A 50 9.80 -11.17 -8.22
N SER A 51 9.33 -12.16 -7.49
CA SER A 51 9.28 -13.55 -7.93
C SER A 51 8.33 -13.76 -9.11
N LEU A 52 7.17 -13.11 -9.09
CA LEU A 52 6.12 -13.35 -10.08
C LEU A 52 6.20 -12.40 -11.28
N GLU A 53 6.65 -11.18 -11.09
CA GLU A 53 6.62 -10.13 -12.12
C GLU A 53 7.99 -9.53 -12.44
N GLY A 54 9.02 -9.84 -11.66
CA GLY A 54 10.33 -9.24 -11.84
C GLY A 54 10.38 -7.76 -11.47
N LEU A 55 9.41 -7.25 -10.70
CA LEU A 55 9.33 -5.86 -10.30
C LEU A 55 9.74 -5.70 -8.85
N PHE A 56 10.72 -4.83 -8.61
CA PHE A 56 11.16 -4.51 -7.25
C PHE A 56 10.48 -3.24 -6.78
N LEU A 57 9.32 -3.41 -6.12
CA LEU A 57 8.51 -2.30 -5.61
C LEU A 57 9.10 -1.74 -4.32
N CYS A 58 8.87 -0.45 -4.08
CA CYS A 58 9.07 0.12 -2.75
C CYS A 58 8.02 -0.45 -1.77
N PRO A 59 8.25 -0.34 -0.45
CA PRO A 59 7.27 -0.85 0.53
C PRO A 59 5.87 -0.26 0.34
N GLU A 60 5.77 1.02 0.03
CA GLU A 60 4.49 1.69 -0.24
C GLU A 60 3.77 1.07 -1.45
N GLY A 61 4.52 0.75 -2.51
CA GLY A 61 3.98 0.05 -3.67
C GLY A 61 3.53 -1.36 -3.34
N ALA A 62 4.32 -2.10 -2.56
CA ALA A 62 3.96 -3.44 -2.10
C ALA A 62 2.71 -3.43 -1.23
N ALA A 63 2.52 -2.37 -0.45
CA ALA A 63 1.31 -2.20 0.34
C ALA A 63 0.06 -2.15 -0.54
N THR A 64 0.13 -1.52 -1.72
CA THR A 64 -1.02 -1.49 -2.64
C THR A 64 -1.35 -2.87 -3.18
N VAL A 65 -0.34 -3.70 -3.48
CA VAL A 65 -0.54 -5.07 -3.94
C VAL A 65 -1.20 -5.91 -2.84
N CYS A 66 -0.68 -5.85 -1.62
CA CYS A 66 -1.27 -6.54 -0.48
C CYS A 66 -2.69 -6.07 -0.20
N ALA A 67 -2.93 -4.76 -0.25
CA ALA A 67 -4.25 -4.19 -0.04
C ALA A 67 -5.25 -4.70 -1.08
N SER A 68 -4.85 -4.82 -2.34
CA SER A 68 -5.72 -5.35 -3.39
C SER A 68 -6.16 -6.79 -3.10
N LYS A 69 -5.24 -7.63 -2.60
CA LYS A 69 -5.58 -9.00 -2.20
C LYS A 69 -6.55 -9.02 -1.03
N LYS A 70 -6.32 -8.18 -0.01
CA LYS A 70 -7.21 -8.08 1.15
C LYS A 70 -8.61 -7.61 0.74
N LEU A 71 -8.70 -6.63 -0.15
CA LEU A 71 -9.99 -6.12 -0.64
C LEU A 71 -10.74 -7.19 -1.45
N LEU A 72 -10.00 -7.99 -2.22
CA LEU A 72 -10.58 -9.11 -2.96
C LEU A 72 -11.13 -10.16 -2.00
N ASP A 73 -10.37 -10.53 -0.97
CA ASP A 73 -10.77 -11.51 0.04
C ASP A 73 -12.00 -11.03 0.84
N LEU A 74 -12.13 -9.72 1.06
CA LEU A 74 -13.28 -9.12 1.72
C LEU A 74 -14.50 -8.93 0.80
N GLY A 75 -14.36 -9.20 -0.49
CA GLY A 75 -15.44 -9.03 -1.46
C GLY A 75 -15.72 -7.59 -1.85
N LEU A 76 -14.82 -6.65 -1.53
CA LEU A 76 -14.97 -5.24 -1.88
C LEU A 76 -14.56 -4.94 -3.32
N ILE A 77 -13.75 -5.80 -3.91
CA ILE A 77 -13.42 -5.80 -5.32
C ILE A 77 -13.58 -7.21 -5.88
N ASN A 78 -13.74 -7.35 -7.19
CA ASN A 78 -13.95 -8.62 -7.87
C ASN A 78 -12.75 -8.98 -8.74
N LYS A 79 -12.54 -10.29 -8.98
CA LYS A 79 -11.47 -10.80 -9.85
C LYS A 79 -11.55 -10.25 -11.29
N LYS A 80 -12.75 -9.85 -11.73
CA LYS A 80 -12.98 -9.33 -13.09
C LYS A 80 -12.79 -7.82 -13.18
N ASP A 81 -12.57 -7.13 -12.05
CA ASP A 81 -12.38 -5.69 -12.03
C ASP A 81 -11.04 -5.32 -12.65
N SER A 82 -10.99 -4.20 -13.34
CA SER A 82 -9.74 -3.59 -13.76
C SER A 82 -9.19 -2.77 -12.60
N ILE A 83 -7.97 -3.11 -12.14
CA ILE A 83 -7.38 -2.53 -10.96
C ILE A 83 -6.07 -1.83 -11.32
N LEU A 84 -5.97 -0.56 -10.96
CA LEU A 84 -4.74 0.21 -11.09
C LEU A 84 -4.11 0.37 -9.71
N LEU A 85 -2.86 -0.07 -9.57
CA LEU A 85 -2.08 0.10 -8.35
C LEU A 85 -0.99 1.16 -8.59
N LEU A 86 -0.93 2.18 -7.75
CA LEU A 86 0.09 3.21 -7.87
C LEU A 86 1.35 2.79 -7.14
N ASN A 87 2.41 2.54 -7.89
CA ASN A 87 3.74 2.29 -7.33
C ASN A 87 4.58 3.56 -7.47
N THR A 88 4.82 4.22 -6.36
CA THR A 88 5.43 5.55 -6.33
C THR A 88 6.94 5.55 -6.19
N GLY A 89 7.57 4.39 -6.07
CA GLY A 89 9.02 4.31 -5.92
C GLY A 89 9.57 2.92 -6.23
N SER A 90 10.89 2.80 -6.08
CA SER A 90 11.61 1.56 -6.33
C SER A 90 12.13 0.94 -5.04
N GLY A 91 12.12 -0.38 -4.96
CA GLY A 91 12.71 -1.13 -3.85
C GLY A 91 14.21 -0.88 -3.69
N PHE A 92 14.88 -0.45 -4.76
CA PHE A 92 16.31 -0.12 -4.68
C PHE A 92 16.62 1.01 -3.71
N LYS A 93 15.65 1.83 -3.35
CA LYS A 93 15.79 2.86 -2.32
C LYS A 93 15.59 2.32 -0.90
N TYR A 94 15.22 1.07 -0.76
CA TYR A 94 14.85 0.41 0.50
C TYR A 94 15.58 -0.92 0.67
N MET A 95 16.82 -1.01 0.21
CA MET A 95 17.60 -2.27 0.26
C MET A 95 17.74 -2.82 1.67
N GLU A 96 17.69 -1.96 2.67
CA GLU A 96 17.83 -2.33 4.08
C GLU A 96 16.63 -3.14 4.62
N VAL A 97 15.50 -3.18 3.92
CA VAL A 97 14.30 -3.88 4.41
C VAL A 97 14.11 -5.29 3.82
N VAL A 98 14.94 -5.67 2.85
CA VAL A 98 14.83 -6.98 2.18
C VAL A 98 16.01 -7.91 2.45
#